data_09df58e34691ee74f04f62cd408daef1
#
_entry.id   09df58e34691ee74f04f62cd408daef1
#
_cell.length_a   1.000
_cell.length_b   1.000
_cell.length_c   1.000
_cell.angle_alpha   90.00
_cell.angle_beta   90.00
_cell.angle_gamma   90.00
#
_symmetry.space_group_name_H-M   'P 1'
#
loop_
_entity.id
_entity.type
_entity.pdbx_description
1 polymer ?
#
loop_
_entity_poly.entity_id
_entity_poly.type
_entity_poly.pdbx_seq_one_letter_code
_entity_poly.pdbx_strand_id
1 'polypeptide(L)'
;MLHHITQRLASIRATIPDGVTLVCVSKFHSHEAIMEAYACGERDFGESRVQELLPKYEALPKDIRWHFIGHLQTNKVKQILPFVHLIHSVDSLRLLETINREAEKIQRRVKVLLEVHVAKEETKSGFTPEEINQFIIQNSKFIIDYPWVEICGVMGMATNTDDEKEWRRCFREISSLASKLSTLNTKQVSMGMSDDYLIAIQEG
;
A
#
# COMPACT_ATOMS: atom_id res chain seq x y z
N MET A 1 5.50 7.58 28.81
CA MET A 1 5.11 6.73 27.64
C MET A 1 5.39 7.39 26.28
N LEU A 2 5.37 8.71 26.17
CA LEU A 2 5.58 9.45 24.91
C LEU A 2 6.97 9.28 24.25
N HIS A 3 8.03 8.96 25.00
CA HIS A 3 9.37 8.80 24.42
C HIS A 3 9.63 7.49 23.65
N HIS A 4 8.71 6.54 23.69
CA HIS A 4 8.93 5.20 23.12
C HIS A 4 8.73 5.18 21.59
N ILE A 5 7.74 5.88 21.05
CA ILE A 5 7.49 5.97 19.60
C ILE A 5 8.63 6.74 18.93
N THR A 6 9.00 7.90 19.48
CA THR A 6 10.11 8.74 18.97
C THR A 6 11.41 7.95 18.85
N GLN A 7 11.80 7.21 19.90
CA GLN A 7 13.03 6.42 19.88
C GLN A 7 12.98 5.29 18.87
N ARG A 8 11.85 4.57 18.79
CA ARG A 8 11.67 3.50 17.81
C ARG A 8 11.71 4.03 16.37
N LEU A 9 11.04 5.13 16.09
CA LEU A 9 11.07 5.76 14.77
C LEU A 9 12.49 6.16 14.37
N ALA A 10 13.25 6.78 15.28
CA ALA A 10 14.64 7.14 15.02
C ALA A 10 15.48 5.89 14.66
N SER A 11 15.32 4.79 15.41
CA SER A 11 16.03 3.55 15.14
C SER A 11 15.66 2.94 13.78
N ILE A 12 14.38 2.93 13.43
CA ILE A 12 13.91 2.42 12.14
C ILE A 12 14.41 3.32 11.01
N ARG A 13 14.29 4.64 11.14
CA ARG A 13 14.76 5.59 10.12
C ARG A 13 16.26 5.45 9.81
N ALA A 14 17.07 5.13 10.82
CA ALA A 14 18.51 4.89 10.65
C ALA A 14 18.80 3.65 9.77
N THR A 15 17.86 2.74 9.57
CA THR A 15 18.01 1.53 8.76
C THR A 15 17.34 1.62 7.40
N ILE A 16 16.56 2.67 7.16
CA ILE A 16 15.84 2.87 5.88
C ILE A 16 16.68 3.76 4.96
N PRO A 17 17.06 3.30 3.76
CA PRO A 17 17.84 4.10 2.82
C PRO A 17 17.01 5.24 2.21
N ASP A 18 17.70 6.22 1.65
CA ASP A 18 17.07 7.28 0.87
C ASP A 18 16.28 6.71 -0.30
N GLY A 19 15.11 7.28 -0.55
CA GLY A 19 14.21 6.84 -1.62
C GLY A 19 13.17 5.79 -1.18
N VAL A 20 13.30 5.21 0.03
CA VAL A 20 12.31 4.30 0.61
C VAL A 20 11.37 5.07 1.54
N THR A 21 10.08 4.96 1.31
CA THR A 21 9.04 5.58 2.15
C THR A 21 8.64 4.65 3.28
N LEU A 22 8.77 5.14 4.52
CA LEU A 22 8.19 4.45 5.69
C LEU A 22 6.71 4.81 5.80
N VAL A 23 5.84 3.81 5.73
CA VAL A 23 4.43 3.97 6.06
C VAL A 23 4.20 3.51 7.49
N CYS A 24 3.88 4.46 8.37
CA CYS A 24 3.59 4.17 9.78
C CYS A 24 2.20 3.54 9.91
N VAL A 25 2.13 2.24 10.16
CA VAL A 25 0.86 1.54 10.34
C VAL A 25 0.22 1.94 11.66
N SER A 26 -0.90 2.67 11.57
CA SER A 26 -1.58 3.32 12.70
C SER A 26 -2.92 2.65 13.09
N LYS A 27 -3.26 1.52 12.46
CA LYS A 27 -4.44 0.73 12.87
C LYS A 27 -4.37 0.40 14.37
N PHE A 28 -5.50 0.54 15.06
CA PHE A 28 -5.66 0.34 16.52
C PHE A 28 -4.89 1.34 17.40
N HIS A 29 -4.18 2.30 16.84
CA HIS A 29 -3.49 3.35 17.61
C HIS A 29 -4.37 4.58 17.79
N SER A 30 -4.19 5.25 18.93
CA SER A 30 -4.90 6.49 19.27
C SER A 30 -4.39 7.68 18.46
N HIS A 31 -5.15 8.78 18.48
CA HIS A 31 -4.76 10.03 17.84
C HIS A 31 -3.45 10.60 18.44
N GLU A 32 -3.25 10.45 19.74
CA GLU A 32 -2.05 10.92 20.44
C GLU A 32 -0.79 10.18 19.93
N ALA A 33 -0.88 8.86 19.71
CA ALA A 33 0.23 8.08 19.18
C ALA A 33 0.57 8.48 17.74
N ILE A 34 -0.44 8.76 16.92
CA ILE A 34 -0.24 9.27 15.55
C ILE A 34 0.40 10.65 15.60
N MET A 35 -0.08 11.55 16.49
CA MET A 35 0.48 12.89 16.63
C MET A 35 1.92 12.90 17.16
N GLU A 36 2.31 11.91 17.98
CA GLU A 36 3.71 11.74 18.38
C GLU A 36 4.60 11.40 17.16
N ALA A 37 4.19 10.45 16.33
CA ALA A 37 4.90 10.12 15.10
C ALA A 37 4.91 11.31 14.11
N TYR A 38 3.80 12.03 13.99
CA TYR A 38 3.67 13.23 13.18
C TYR A 38 4.65 14.34 13.64
N ALA A 39 4.80 14.54 14.95
CA ALA A 39 5.75 15.49 15.52
C ALA A 39 7.22 15.11 15.22
N CYS A 40 7.50 13.83 15.01
CA CYS A 40 8.81 13.34 14.54
C CYS A 40 9.05 13.57 13.04
N GLY A 41 8.11 14.14 12.31
CA GLY A 41 8.21 14.42 10.88
C GLY A 41 7.48 13.42 9.98
N GLU A 42 6.87 12.36 10.53
CA GLU A 42 6.15 11.37 9.73
C GLU A 42 4.87 11.97 9.12
N ARG A 43 4.60 11.59 7.90
CA ARG A 43 3.41 12.05 7.15
C ARG A 43 2.66 10.90 6.48
N ASP A 44 3.28 9.75 6.29
CA ASP A 44 2.71 8.58 5.64
C ASP A 44 2.19 7.62 6.70
N PHE A 45 0.85 7.49 6.79
CA PHE A 45 0.19 6.64 7.78
C PHE A 45 -0.71 5.61 7.11
N GLY A 46 -0.66 4.36 7.60
CA GLY A 46 -1.38 3.23 7.03
C GLY A 46 -2.55 2.77 7.90
N GLU A 47 -3.74 2.65 7.30
CA GLU A 47 -4.95 2.15 7.94
C GLU A 47 -5.54 0.96 7.19
N SER A 48 -6.13 0.03 7.93
CA SER A 48 -6.71 -1.19 7.35
C SER A 48 -8.24 -1.23 7.37
N ARG A 49 -8.88 -0.28 8.04
CA ARG A 49 -10.34 -0.23 8.19
C ARG A 49 -10.86 1.17 7.93
N VAL A 50 -11.85 1.27 7.05
CA VAL A 50 -12.47 2.57 6.71
C VAL A 50 -13.09 3.23 7.94
N GLN A 51 -13.69 2.45 8.84
CA GLN A 51 -14.30 2.95 10.06
C GLN A 51 -13.30 3.58 11.05
N GLU A 52 -12.04 3.14 11.02
CA GLU A 52 -10.96 3.74 11.82
C GLU A 52 -10.32 4.94 11.10
N LEU A 53 -10.22 4.86 9.77
CA LEU A 53 -9.60 5.90 8.96
C LEU A 53 -10.41 7.21 8.94
N LEU A 54 -11.74 7.13 8.80
CA LEU A 54 -12.58 8.31 8.69
C LEU A 54 -12.46 9.27 9.89
N PRO A 55 -12.67 8.83 11.15
CA PRO A 55 -12.53 9.73 12.30
C PRO A 55 -11.10 10.27 12.47
N LYS A 56 -10.08 9.49 12.10
CA LYS A 56 -8.68 9.95 12.11
C LYS A 56 -8.43 11.04 11.08
N TYR A 57 -8.94 10.86 9.86
CA TYR A 57 -8.87 11.89 8.84
C TYR A 57 -9.57 13.17 9.25
N GLU A 58 -10.73 13.09 9.92
CA GLU A 58 -11.47 14.26 10.36
C GLU A 58 -10.73 15.03 11.47
N ALA A 59 -10.15 14.33 12.42
CA ALA A 59 -9.57 14.91 13.64
C ALA A 59 -8.10 15.32 13.51
N LEU A 60 -7.34 14.73 12.57
CA LEU A 60 -5.88 14.91 12.47
C LEU A 60 -5.49 15.89 11.34
N PRO A 61 -4.22 16.35 11.31
CA PRO A 61 -3.72 17.28 10.29
C PRO A 61 -3.98 16.82 8.86
N LYS A 62 -4.35 17.76 7.98
CA LYS A 62 -4.77 17.45 6.60
C LYS A 62 -3.61 17.21 5.63
N ASP A 63 -2.37 17.45 6.05
CA ASP A 63 -1.15 17.13 5.34
C ASP A 63 -0.66 15.68 5.58
N ILE A 64 -1.36 14.91 6.42
CA ILE A 64 -1.16 13.47 6.53
C ILE A 64 -1.55 12.79 5.21
N ARG A 65 -0.63 12.00 4.66
CA ARG A 65 -0.86 11.13 3.52
C ARG A 65 -1.38 9.79 4.02
N TRP A 66 -2.68 9.56 3.81
CA TRP A 66 -3.33 8.34 4.26
C TRP A 66 -3.18 7.21 3.23
N HIS A 67 -2.56 6.12 3.64
CA HIS A 67 -2.42 4.89 2.88
C HIS A 67 -3.46 3.88 3.35
N PHE A 68 -4.26 3.36 2.44
CA PHE A 68 -5.19 2.27 2.77
C PHE A 68 -4.54 0.95 2.42
N ILE A 69 -4.28 0.12 3.44
CA ILE A 69 -3.46 -1.11 3.33
C ILE A 69 -4.22 -2.39 3.68
N GLY A 70 -5.53 -2.30 4.06
CA GLY A 70 -6.36 -3.45 4.37
C GLY A 70 -7.34 -3.78 3.25
N HIS A 71 -8.07 -4.89 3.37
CA HIS A 71 -9.09 -5.26 2.40
C HIS A 71 -10.17 -4.19 2.27
N LEU A 72 -10.34 -3.64 1.07
CA LEU A 72 -11.30 -2.56 0.78
C LEU A 72 -12.58 -3.13 0.18
N GLN A 73 -13.64 -3.14 0.96
CA GLN A 73 -14.96 -3.49 0.46
C GLN A 73 -15.46 -2.46 -0.55
N THR A 74 -16.05 -2.91 -1.65
CA THR A 74 -16.52 -2.05 -2.75
C THR A 74 -17.54 -0.99 -2.30
N ASN A 75 -18.40 -1.31 -1.33
CA ASN A 75 -19.39 -0.37 -0.78
C ASN A 75 -18.77 0.74 0.10
N LYS A 76 -17.50 0.60 0.47
CA LYS A 76 -16.75 1.57 1.28
C LYS A 76 -15.85 2.48 0.46
N VAL A 77 -15.56 2.14 -0.79
CA VAL A 77 -14.67 2.86 -1.70
C VAL A 77 -14.95 4.36 -1.70
N LYS A 78 -16.19 4.77 -1.96
CA LYS A 78 -16.60 6.18 -2.04
C LYS A 78 -16.25 7.03 -0.81
N GLN A 79 -16.08 6.39 0.37
CA GLN A 79 -15.86 7.10 1.61
C GLN A 79 -14.41 7.60 1.76
N ILE A 80 -13.44 6.90 1.17
CA ILE A 80 -12.02 7.24 1.29
C ILE A 80 -11.45 7.95 0.07
N LEU A 81 -12.09 7.80 -1.11
CA LEU A 81 -11.58 8.39 -2.35
C LEU A 81 -11.35 9.92 -2.27
N PRO A 82 -12.14 10.73 -1.53
CA PRO A 82 -11.89 12.16 -1.50
C PRO A 82 -10.53 12.57 -0.94
N PHE A 83 -9.89 11.74 -0.10
CA PHE A 83 -8.69 12.14 0.62
C PHE A 83 -7.56 11.09 0.65
N VAL A 84 -7.84 9.82 0.35
CA VAL A 84 -6.82 8.78 0.38
C VAL A 84 -5.64 9.14 -0.53
N HIS A 85 -4.42 8.95 -0.06
CA HIS A 85 -3.20 9.21 -0.82
C HIS A 85 -2.90 8.06 -1.77
N LEU A 86 -2.95 6.82 -1.27
CA LEU A 86 -2.64 5.61 -2.02
C LEU A 86 -3.43 4.42 -1.45
N ILE A 87 -4.08 3.65 -2.32
CA ILE A 87 -4.72 2.38 -1.96
C ILE A 87 -3.78 1.26 -2.37
N HIS A 88 -3.26 0.50 -1.38
CA HIS A 88 -2.28 -0.57 -1.63
C HIS A 88 -2.94 -1.91 -1.99
N SER A 89 -4.18 -2.10 -1.61
CA SER A 89 -4.86 -3.39 -1.55
C SER A 89 -5.92 -3.58 -2.64
N VAL A 90 -5.57 -3.24 -3.89
CA VAL A 90 -6.48 -3.54 -5.01
C VAL A 90 -6.26 -4.98 -5.44
N ASP A 91 -7.12 -5.86 -4.96
CA ASP A 91 -7.01 -7.31 -5.03
C ASP A 91 -7.80 -7.96 -6.17
N SER A 92 -8.59 -7.17 -6.91
CA SER A 92 -9.48 -7.70 -7.94
C SER A 92 -9.88 -6.65 -8.98
N LEU A 93 -10.20 -7.09 -10.19
CA LEU A 93 -10.78 -6.24 -11.23
C LEU A 93 -12.05 -5.53 -10.77
N ARG A 94 -12.93 -6.24 -10.07
CA ARG A 94 -14.16 -5.68 -9.54
C ARG A 94 -13.91 -4.47 -8.63
N LEU A 95 -12.87 -4.53 -7.79
CA LEU A 95 -12.50 -3.42 -6.92
C LEU A 95 -11.93 -2.28 -7.75
N LEU A 96 -11.05 -2.57 -8.71
CA LEU A 96 -10.45 -1.59 -9.62
C LEU A 96 -11.52 -0.82 -10.40
N GLU A 97 -12.48 -1.52 -11.01
CA GLU A 97 -13.63 -0.95 -11.71
C GLU A 97 -14.47 -0.06 -10.80
N THR A 98 -14.70 -0.51 -9.57
CA THR A 98 -15.45 0.27 -8.58
C THR A 98 -14.71 1.56 -8.22
N ILE A 99 -13.40 1.49 -7.98
CA ILE A 99 -12.58 2.68 -7.71
C ILE A 99 -12.66 3.66 -8.90
N ASN A 100 -12.48 3.17 -10.12
CA ASN A 100 -12.54 4.01 -11.31
C ASN A 100 -13.89 4.74 -11.44
N ARG A 101 -14.99 4.00 -11.33
CA ARG A 101 -16.36 4.55 -11.42
C ARG A 101 -16.66 5.58 -10.32
N GLU A 102 -16.24 5.32 -9.08
CA GLU A 102 -16.50 6.25 -7.96
C GLU A 102 -15.54 7.46 -8.01
N ALA A 103 -14.31 7.29 -8.51
CA ALA A 103 -13.34 8.34 -8.73
C ALA A 103 -13.81 9.31 -9.83
N GLU A 104 -14.43 8.81 -10.91
CA GLU A 104 -15.05 9.60 -11.96
C GLU A 104 -16.11 10.57 -11.42
N LYS A 105 -16.97 10.10 -10.53
CA LYS A 105 -18.05 10.93 -9.94
C LYS A 105 -17.53 12.15 -9.20
N ILE A 106 -16.34 12.06 -8.63
CA ILE A 106 -15.69 13.15 -7.88
C ILE A 106 -14.59 13.85 -8.69
N GLN A 107 -14.41 13.48 -9.96
CA GLN A 107 -13.43 14.04 -10.89
C GLN A 107 -12.00 14.02 -10.29
N ARG A 108 -11.65 12.95 -9.58
CA ARG A 108 -10.36 12.79 -8.94
C ARG A 108 -9.67 11.51 -9.41
N ARG A 109 -8.47 11.64 -9.97
CA ARG A 109 -7.63 10.49 -10.27
C ARG A 109 -7.02 9.93 -8.99
N VAL A 110 -7.15 8.61 -8.77
CA VAL A 110 -6.76 7.92 -7.54
C VAL A 110 -5.58 6.99 -7.78
N LYS A 111 -4.55 7.11 -6.94
CA LYS A 111 -3.37 6.24 -6.98
C LYS A 111 -3.67 4.90 -6.31
N VAL A 112 -3.25 3.82 -6.96
CA VAL A 112 -3.44 2.45 -6.44
C VAL A 112 -2.21 1.59 -6.71
N LEU A 113 -2.05 0.56 -5.87
CA LEU A 113 -1.17 -0.57 -6.13
C LEU A 113 -2.04 -1.82 -6.34
N LEU A 114 -1.60 -2.72 -7.21
CA LEU A 114 -2.23 -4.02 -7.38
C LEU A 114 -1.67 -4.96 -6.30
N GLU A 115 -2.55 -5.54 -5.51
CA GLU A 115 -2.16 -6.53 -4.50
C GLU A 115 -1.89 -7.87 -5.18
N VAL A 116 -0.68 -8.41 -4.98
CA VAL A 116 -0.22 -9.68 -5.58
C VAL A 116 -0.15 -10.75 -4.51
N HIS A 117 -0.72 -11.90 -4.81
CA HIS A 117 -0.64 -13.08 -3.97
C HIS A 117 0.60 -13.89 -4.33
N VAL A 118 1.68 -13.75 -3.55
CA VAL A 118 2.93 -14.51 -3.67
C VAL A 118 3.19 -15.45 -2.50
N ALA A 119 2.41 -15.32 -1.45
CA ALA A 119 2.51 -16.15 -0.25
C ALA A 119 1.93 -17.55 -0.47
N LYS A 120 2.33 -18.49 0.39
CA LYS A 120 1.83 -19.88 0.34
C LYS A 120 0.44 -20.08 0.92
N GLU A 121 -0.03 -19.14 1.73
CA GLU A 121 -1.36 -19.19 2.36
C GLU A 121 -2.44 -18.89 1.33
N GLU A 122 -3.27 -19.87 1.02
CA GLU A 122 -4.40 -19.75 0.07
C GLU A 122 -5.46 -18.74 0.53
N THR A 123 -5.47 -18.36 1.81
CA THR A 123 -6.43 -17.41 2.37
C THR A 123 -6.09 -15.95 2.12
N LYS A 124 -4.90 -15.65 1.58
CA LYS A 124 -4.52 -14.27 1.22
C LYS A 124 -5.16 -13.86 -0.10
N SER A 125 -5.68 -12.63 -0.13
CA SER A 125 -6.22 -11.99 -1.33
C SER A 125 -5.12 -11.53 -2.27
N GLY A 126 -5.49 -11.14 -3.48
CA GLY A 126 -4.60 -10.56 -4.46
C GLY A 126 -4.69 -11.25 -5.82
N PHE A 127 -4.17 -10.57 -6.82
CA PHE A 127 -3.99 -11.13 -8.16
C PHE A 127 -2.88 -12.17 -8.16
N THR A 128 -3.03 -13.22 -8.94
CA THR A 128 -1.91 -14.13 -9.20
C THR A 128 -0.83 -13.43 -10.04
N PRO A 129 0.44 -13.90 -9.99
CA PRO A 129 1.49 -13.42 -10.88
C PRO A 129 1.12 -13.49 -12.36
N GLU A 130 0.37 -14.52 -12.76
CA GLU A 130 -0.13 -14.71 -14.14
C GLU A 130 -1.14 -13.63 -14.52
N GLU A 131 -2.07 -13.31 -13.65
CA GLU A 131 -3.05 -12.23 -13.87
C GLU A 131 -2.33 -10.88 -14.02
N ILE A 132 -1.34 -10.57 -13.17
CA ILE A 132 -0.53 -9.36 -13.30
C ILE A 132 0.23 -9.33 -14.63
N ASN A 133 0.81 -10.45 -15.07
CA ASN A 133 1.47 -10.51 -16.38
C ASN A 133 0.48 -10.23 -17.53
N GLN A 134 -0.77 -10.72 -17.44
CA GLN A 134 -1.82 -10.39 -18.42
C GLN A 134 -2.16 -8.90 -18.41
N PHE A 135 -2.25 -8.26 -17.24
CA PHE A 135 -2.40 -6.81 -17.12
C PHE A 135 -1.28 -6.06 -17.81
N ILE A 136 -0.03 -6.50 -17.66
CA ILE A 136 1.13 -5.87 -18.30
C ILE A 136 1.03 -5.94 -19.83
N ILE A 137 0.66 -7.09 -20.38
CA ILE A 137 0.52 -7.31 -21.83
C ILE A 137 -0.60 -6.42 -22.41
N GLN A 138 -1.68 -6.22 -21.67
CA GLN A 138 -2.84 -5.43 -22.11
C GLN A 138 -2.74 -3.95 -21.71
N ASN A 139 -1.56 -3.50 -21.32
CA ASN A 139 -1.32 -2.21 -20.68
C ASN A 139 -1.98 -0.99 -21.34
N SER A 140 -1.91 -0.85 -22.67
CA SER A 140 -2.55 0.26 -23.41
C SER A 140 -4.05 0.27 -23.23
N LYS A 141 -4.69 -0.88 -23.11
CA LYS A 141 -6.13 -1.02 -22.89
C LYS A 141 -6.52 -0.59 -21.47
N PHE A 142 -5.71 -0.92 -20.46
CA PHE A 142 -6.01 -0.55 -19.07
C PHE A 142 -6.00 0.97 -18.82
N ILE A 143 -5.06 1.71 -19.41
CA ILE A 143 -5.03 3.17 -19.30
C ILE A 143 -6.31 3.78 -19.92
N ILE A 144 -6.80 3.19 -20.99
CA ILE A 144 -8.03 3.64 -21.68
C ILE A 144 -9.27 3.27 -20.85
N ASP A 145 -9.31 2.04 -20.32
CA ASP A 145 -10.47 1.51 -19.62
C ASP A 145 -10.65 2.09 -18.20
N TYR A 146 -9.52 2.54 -17.56
CA TYR A 146 -9.53 3.07 -16.19
C TYR A 146 -8.89 4.47 -16.08
N PRO A 147 -9.43 5.49 -16.75
CA PRO A 147 -8.82 6.82 -16.82
C PRO A 147 -8.74 7.55 -15.46
N TRP A 148 -9.55 7.16 -14.49
CA TRP A 148 -9.62 7.76 -13.17
C TRP A 148 -8.77 7.02 -12.12
N VAL A 149 -8.04 5.97 -12.53
CA VAL A 149 -7.11 5.23 -11.70
C VAL A 149 -5.69 5.40 -12.22
N GLU A 150 -4.76 5.61 -11.30
CA GLU A 150 -3.33 5.60 -11.57
C GLU A 150 -2.72 4.36 -10.88
N ILE A 151 -2.41 3.33 -11.67
CA ILE A 151 -1.71 2.15 -11.16
C ILE A 151 -0.24 2.54 -10.98
N CYS A 152 0.20 2.66 -9.71
CA CYS A 152 1.55 3.11 -9.36
C CYS A 152 2.55 1.97 -9.18
N GLY A 153 2.10 0.73 -9.14
CA GLY A 153 2.96 -0.44 -8.94
C GLY A 153 2.21 -1.60 -8.29
N VAL A 154 2.92 -2.37 -7.48
CA VAL A 154 2.37 -3.56 -6.81
C VAL A 154 2.57 -3.51 -5.28
N MET A 155 1.71 -4.23 -4.58
CA MET A 155 1.88 -4.54 -3.17
C MET A 155 1.85 -6.04 -2.97
N GLY A 156 2.65 -6.56 -2.06
CA GLY A 156 2.57 -7.95 -1.66
C GLY A 156 3.09 -8.19 -0.25
N MET A 157 2.57 -9.24 0.37
CA MET A 157 3.02 -9.71 1.68
C MET A 157 3.69 -11.06 1.53
N ALA A 158 4.83 -11.23 2.19
CA ALA A 158 5.51 -12.52 2.25
C ALA A 158 4.70 -13.55 3.05
N THR A 159 5.03 -14.82 2.86
CA THR A 159 4.55 -15.94 3.68
C THR A 159 4.82 -15.67 5.16
N ASN A 160 3.86 -15.94 6.03
CA ASN A 160 4.04 -15.85 7.48
C ASN A 160 4.87 -17.04 7.97
N THR A 161 6.16 -16.82 8.12
CA THR A 161 7.18 -17.82 8.49
C THR A 161 8.38 -17.13 9.10
N ASP A 162 9.27 -17.87 9.75
CA ASP A 162 10.60 -17.42 10.19
C ASP A 162 11.70 -17.78 9.16
N ASP A 163 11.33 -18.36 8.01
CA ASP A 163 12.28 -18.73 6.97
C ASP A 163 12.64 -17.53 6.07
N GLU A 164 13.81 -16.96 6.27
CA GLU A 164 14.33 -15.85 5.47
C GLU A 164 14.40 -16.18 3.98
N LYS A 165 14.66 -17.43 3.58
CA LYS A 165 14.70 -17.81 2.16
C LYS A 165 13.33 -17.67 1.51
N GLU A 166 12.27 -17.98 2.25
CA GLU A 166 10.91 -17.82 1.78
C GLU A 166 10.53 -16.34 1.67
N TRP A 167 10.92 -15.49 2.64
CA TRP A 167 10.73 -14.04 2.52
C TRP A 167 11.42 -13.47 1.28
N ARG A 168 12.69 -13.84 1.06
CA ARG A 168 13.44 -13.40 -0.13
C ARG A 168 12.79 -13.86 -1.43
N ARG A 169 12.27 -15.09 -1.48
CA ARG A 169 11.52 -15.59 -2.64
C ARG A 169 10.32 -14.69 -2.95
N CYS A 170 9.49 -14.43 -1.94
CA CYS A 170 8.31 -13.58 -2.09
C CYS A 170 8.67 -12.16 -2.55
N PHE A 171 9.65 -11.52 -1.90
CA PHE A 171 10.01 -10.14 -2.23
C PHE A 171 10.65 -10.01 -3.62
N ARG A 172 11.49 -10.96 -4.05
CA ARG A 172 12.00 -11.01 -5.44
C ARG A 172 10.89 -11.14 -6.47
N GLU A 173 9.90 -11.96 -6.19
CA GLU A 173 8.75 -12.13 -7.08
C GLU A 173 7.95 -10.83 -7.20
N ILE A 174 7.65 -10.15 -6.08
CA ILE A 174 6.97 -8.84 -6.07
C ILE A 174 7.79 -7.80 -6.86
N SER A 175 9.10 -7.67 -6.59
CA SER A 175 9.99 -6.73 -7.28
C SER A 175 10.10 -7.01 -8.77
N SER A 176 10.14 -8.29 -9.16
CA SER A 176 10.12 -8.72 -10.57
C SER A 176 8.85 -8.27 -11.28
N LEU A 177 7.69 -8.44 -10.64
CA LEU A 177 6.40 -8.01 -11.20
C LEU A 177 6.32 -6.48 -11.33
N ALA A 178 6.79 -5.74 -10.31
CA ALA A 178 6.87 -4.28 -10.36
C ALA A 178 7.76 -3.80 -11.51
N SER A 179 8.91 -4.44 -11.72
CA SER A 179 9.83 -4.11 -12.80
C SER A 179 9.22 -4.29 -14.19
N LYS A 180 8.36 -5.29 -14.36
CA LYS A 180 7.62 -5.52 -15.61
C LYS A 180 6.52 -4.48 -15.84
N LEU A 181 5.90 -3.96 -14.79
CA LEU A 181 4.92 -2.86 -14.86
C LEU A 181 5.58 -1.52 -15.20
N SER A 182 6.90 -1.42 -15.20
CA SER A 182 7.66 -0.17 -15.36
C SER A 182 7.46 0.54 -16.72
N THR A 183 6.84 -0.11 -17.69
CA THR A 183 6.37 0.52 -18.94
C THR A 183 5.33 1.62 -18.70
N LEU A 184 4.75 1.70 -17.50
CA LEU A 184 3.75 2.69 -17.06
C LEU A 184 4.35 3.94 -16.38
N ASN A 185 5.66 4.15 -16.38
CA ASN A 185 6.36 5.22 -15.64
C ASN A 185 6.26 5.15 -14.10
N THR A 186 5.82 4.02 -13.53
CA THR A 186 5.63 3.86 -12.09
C THR A 186 6.23 2.55 -11.61
N LYS A 187 7.09 2.62 -10.60
CA LYS A 187 7.85 1.49 -10.06
C LYS A 187 7.70 1.37 -8.55
N GLN A 188 6.53 1.71 -8.01
CA GLN A 188 6.35 1.60 -6.57
C GLN A 188 6.15 0.15 -6.17
N VAL A 189 6.88 -0.26 -5.13
CA VAL A 189 6.71 -1.56 -4.49
C VAL A 189 6.35 -1.31 -3.04
N SER A 190 5.24 -1.89 -2.58
CA SER A 190 4.87 -1.89 -1.18
C SER A 190 5.05 -3.29 -0.63
N MET A 191 6.05 -3.48 0.19
CA MET A 191 6.37 -4.77 0.81
C MET A 191 7.17 -4.58 2.09
N GLY A 192 7.25 -5.64 2.90
CA GLY A 192 7.94 -5.61 4.16
C GLY A 192 7.08 -5.08 5.31
N MET A 193 7.23 -5.72 6.45
CA MET A 193 6.62 -5.39 7.73
C MET A 193 7.69 -5.33 8.82
N SER A 194 7.30 -5.15 10.09
CA SER A 194 8.23 -4.96 11.21
C SER A 194 9.34 -6.02 11.30
N ASP A 195 9.06 -7.26 10.91
CA ASP A 195 9.98 -8.40 11.09
C ASP A 195 10.85 -8.67 9.86
N ASP A 196 10.41 -8.26 8.67
CA ASP A 196 11.03 -8.63 7.38
C ASP A 196 11.41 -7.44 6.47
N TYR A 197 11.14 -6.18 6.88
CA TYR A 197 11.38 -5.00 6.03
C TYR A 197 12.83 -4.82 5.60
N LEU A 198 13.80 -5.23 6.43
CA LEU A 198 15.22 -5.13 6.07
C LEU A 198 15.55 -6.05 4.88
N ILE A 199 14.93 -7.23 4.85
CA ILE A 199 15.07 -8.17 3.75
C ILE A 199 14.33 -7.64 2.52
N ALA A 200 13.13 -7.09 2.72
CA ALA A 200 12.36 -6.45 1.63
C ALA A 200 13.18 -5.35 0.95
N ILE A 201 13.84 -4.46 1.70
CA ILE A 201 14.71 -3.40 1.17
C ILE A 201 15.88 -3.98 0.35
N GLN A 202 16.46 -5.11 0.77
CA GLN A 202 17.55 -5.76 0.04
C GLN A 202 17.12 -6.37 -1.30
N GLU A 203 15.87 -6.79 -1.39
CA GLU A 203 15.34 -7.47 -2.59
C GLU A 203 14.62 -6.52 -3.57
N GLY A 204 14.54 -5.22 -3.29
CA GLY A 204 13.97 -4.20 -4.16
C GLY A 204 13.26 -3.09 -3.50
#